data_25515d75868384be492d0acc3b6ed1be
#
_entry.id   25515d75868384be492d0acc3b6ed1be
#
_cell.length_a   1.000
_cell.length_b   1.000
_cell.length_c   1.000
_cell.angle_alpha   90.00
_cell.angle_beta   90.00
_cell.angle_gamma   90.00
#
_symmetry.space_group_name_H-M   'P 1'
#
loop_
_entity.id
_entity.type
_entity.pdbx_description
1 polymer ?
#
loop_
_entity_poly.entity_id
_entity_poly.type
_entity_poly.pdbx_seq_one_letter_code
_entity_poly.pdbx_strand_id
1 'polypeptide(L)'
;MKIMFDQLRQTRMNMLTFLEKNKDRAFDIPTGYNNSIYWNIAHCIVTQQLLCYKLSGNDMIIDDELVDLYRKGTKPIGSTPSVIEIGKVKDLLFTALDQLEKDYNEGLFTNYSAYETSFGLTLTSIEEAISFNNIHEGIHFGYLLAMVK
;
A
#
# COMPACT_ATOMS: atom_id res chain seq x y z
N MET A 1 12.43 12.89 -8.01
CA MET A 1 11.79 12.11 -6.93
C MET A 1 10.52 12.75 -6.39
N LYS A 2 10.49 14.08 -6.24
CA LYS A 2 9.29 14.80 -5.75
C LYS A 2 8.00 14.40 -6.48
N ILE A 3 8.05 14.30 -7.81
CA ILE A 3 6.86 13.93 -8.61
C ILE A 3 6.31 12.56 -8.23
N MET A 4 7.17 11.61 -7.86
CA MET A 4 6.73 10.27 -7.47
C MET A 4 5.97 10.29 -6.15
N PHE A 5 6.39 11.11 -5.19
CA PHE A 5 5.65 11.31 -3.94
C PHE A 5 4.32 12.03 -4.17
N ASP A 6 4.29 13.03 -5.05
CA ASP A 6 3.07 13.74 -5.42
C ASP A 6 2.05 12.79 -6.08
N GLN A 7 2.52 11.91 -6.97
CA GLN A 7 1.68 10.88 -7.61
C GLN A 7 1.11 9.89 -6.60
N LEU A 8 1.94 9.38 -5.68
CA LEU A 8 1.50 8.47 -4.62
C LEU A 8 0.45 9.15 -3.73
N ARG A 9 0.69 10.39 -3.35
CA ARG A 9 -0.24 11.14 -2.51
C ARG A 9 -1.59 11.32 -3.21
N GLN A 10 -1.57 11.64 -4.49
CA GLN A 10 -2.81 11.78 -5.27
C GLN A 10 -3.54 10.44 -5.40
N THR A 11 -2.83 9.36 -5.68
CA THR A 11 -3.42 8.01 -5.75
C THR A 11 -4.08 7.64 -4.43
N ARG A 12 -3.43 7.90 -3.30
CA ARG A 12 -3.98 7.60 -1.97
C ARG A 12 -5.17 8.49 -1.59
N MET A 13 -5.17 9.75 -2.00
CA MET A 13 -6.35 10.61 -1.86
C MET A 13 -7.54 10.04 -2.66
N ASN A 14 -7.29 9.59 -3.88
CA ASN A 14 -8.31 8.96 -4.71
C ASN A 14 -8.82 7.65 -4.09
N MET A 15 -7.93 6.85 -3.53
CA MET A 15 -8.31 5.62 -2.80
C MET A 15 -9.19 5.92 -1.59
N LEU A 16 -8.84 6.93 -0.80
CA LEU A 16 -9.64 7.32 0.37
C LEU A 16 -11.02 7.82 -0.07
N THR A 17 -11.08 8.68 -1.06
CA THR A 17 -12.35 9.17 -1.62
C THR A 17 -13.21 8.01 -2.13
N PHE A 18 -12.59 7.05 -2.81
CA PHE A 18 -13.28 5.87 -3.31
C PHE A 18 -13.82 4.99 -2.17
N LEU A 19 -13.01 4.78 -1.13
CA LEU A 19 -13.43 4.03 0.05
C LEU A 19 -14.64 4.69 0.73
N GLU A 20 -14.62 6.00 0.92
CA GLU A 20 -15.73 6.74 1.55
C GLU A 20 -17.01 6.69 0.72
N LYS A 21 -16.90 6.76 -0.59
CA LYS A 21 -18.06 6.65 -1.51
C LYS A 21 -18.66 5.24 -1.55
N ASN A 22 -17.86 4.23 -1.24
CA ASN A 22 -18.24 2.83 -1.31
C ASN A 22 -18.21 2.14 0.06
N LYS A 23 -18.36 2.90 1.14
CA LYS A 23 -18.26 2.37 2.51
C LYS A 23 -19.22 1.23 2.81
N ASP A 24 -20.40 1.21 2.17
CA ASP A 24 -21.42 0.18 2.39
C ASP A 24 -21.00 -1.19 1.84
N ARG A 25 -20.02 -1.23 0.93
CA ARG A 25 -19.52 -2.45 0.29
C ARG A 25 -17.99 -2.60 0.39
N ALA A 26 -17.37 -1.79 1.24
CA ALA A 26 -15.90 -1.73 1.35
C ALA A 26 -15.26 -3.05 1.77
N PHE A 27 -15.97 -3.89 2.50
CA PHE A 27 -15.49 -5.19 3.01
C PHE A 27 -16.03 -6.38 2.25
N ASP A 28 -16.91 -6.17 1.27
CA ASP A 28 -17.45 -7.23 0.43
C ASP A 28 -16.39 -7.72 -0.56
N ILE A 29 -16.43 -9.02 -0.85
CA ILE A 29 -15.63 -9.62 -1.91
C ILE A 29 -16.54 -9.80 -3.12
N PRO A 30 -16.39 -8.97 -4.18
CA PRO A 30 -17.25 -9.10 -5.36
C PRO A 30 -17.03 -10.43 -6.08
N THR A 31 -18.02 -10.89 -6.79
CA THR A 31 -17.92 -12.10 -7.63
C THR A 31 -16.76 -11.96 -8.63
N GLY A 32 -15.91 -12.98 -8.66
CA GLY A 32 -14.72 -12.99 -9.53
C GLY A 32 -13.48 -12.36 -8.92
N TYR A 33 -13.56 -11.86 -7.69
CA TYR A 33 -12.43 -11.31 -6.94
C TYR A 33 -12.12 -12.15 -5.69
N ASN A 34 -10.89 -12.03 -5.19
CA ASN A 34 -10.44 -12.73 -3.99
C ASN A 34 -10.30 -11.81 -2.76
N ASN A 35 -10.57 -10.53 -2.93
CA ASN A 35 -10.38 -9.51 -1.90
C ASN A 35 -11.40 -8.37 -2.04
N SER A 36 -11.35 -7.45 -1.08
CA SER A 36 -12.27 -6.31 -0.98
C SER A 36 -11.58 -4.99 -1.30
N ILE A 37 -12.37 -3.92 -1.42
CA ILE A 37 -11.85 -2.55 -1.55
C ILE A 37 -10.89 -2.24 -0.40
N TYR A 38 -11.31 -2.48 0.82
CA TYR A 38 -10.51 -2.21 2.01
C TYR A 38 -9.20 -3.00 2.02
N TRP A 39 -9.26 -4.30 1.69
CA TRP A 39 -8.06 -5.14 1.63
C TRP A 39 -7.03 -4.57 0.65
N ASN A 40 -7.46 -4.13 -0.55
CA ASN A 40 -6.55 -3.55 -1.53
C ASN A 40 -5.84 -2.30 -1.00
N ILE A 41 -6.56 -1.44 -0.30
CA ILE A 41 -6.00 -0.21 0.27
C ILE A 41 -4.98 -0.52 1.37
N ALA A 42 -5.33 -1.39 2.31
CA ALA A 42 -4.43 -1.81 3.37
C ALA A 42 -3.19 -2.54 2.80
N HIS A 43 -3.39 -3.37 1.77
CA HIS A 43 -2.31 -4.05 1.06
C HIS A 43 -1.31 -3.07 0.43
N CYS A 44 -1.76 -1.96 -0.14
CA CYS A 44 -0.88 -0.93 -0.69
C CYS A 44 0.03 -0.32 0.37
N ILE A 45 -0.50 -0.04 1.56
CA ILE A 45 0.29 0.48 2.69
C ILE A 45 1.36 -0.54 3.11
N VAL A 46 0.96 -1.79 3.30
CA VAL A 46 1.87 -2.88 3.70
C VAL A 46 2.95 -3.09 2.65
N THR A 47 2.59 -3.12 1.38
CA THR A 47 3.56 -3.32 0.29
C THR A 47 4.58 -2.19 0.24
N GLN A 48 4.17 -0.94 0.40
CA GLN A 48 5.10 0.19 0.46
C GLN A 48 6.11 0.01 1.60
N GLN A 49 5.66 -0.41 2.77
CA GLN A 49 6.54 -0.63 3.92
C GLN A 49 7.53 -1.78 3.68
N LEU A 50 7.07 -2.87 3.10
CA LEU A 50 7.94 -4.00 2.75
C LEU A 50 8.97 -3.62 1.69
N LEU A 51 8.55 -2.96 0.61
CA LEU A 51 9.43 -2.58 -0.49
C LEU A 51 10.45 -1.51 -0.10
N CYS A 52 10.05 -0.52 0.69
CA CYS A 52 10.90 0.63 0.99
C CYS A 52 11.71 0.46 2.28
N TYR A 53 11.11 -0.05 3.34
CA TYR A 53 11.78 -0.16 4.64
C TYR A 53 12.42 -1.53 4.85
N LYS A 54 11.67 -2.61 4.73
CA LYS A 54 12.22 -3.94 5.01
C LYS A 54 13.37 -4.29 4.09
N LEU A 55 13.23 -4.07 2.78
CA LEU A 55 14.28 -4.39 1.82
C LEU A 55 15.50 -3.47 1.90
N SER A 56 15.40 -2.33 2.56
CA SER A 56 16.52 -1.44 2.86
C SER A 56 17.13 -1.68 4.26
N GLY A 57 16.61 -2.65 5.00
CA GLY A 57 17.10 -2.98 6.34
C GLY A 57 16.67 -2.01 7.42
N ASN A 58 15.64 -1.23 7.20
CA ASN A 58 15.09 -0.26 8.14
C ASN A 58 13.79 -0.77 8.76
N ASP A 59 13.49 -0.33 9.98
CA ASP A 59 12.26 -0.68 10.67
C ASP A 59 11.04 -0.07 9.98
N MET A 60 10.02 -0.89 9.78
CA MET A 60 8.72 -0.44 9.29
C MET A 60 7.97 0.33 10.39
N ILE A 61 7.15 1.30 9.99
CA ILE A 61 6.30 2.05 10.94
C ILE A 61 4.97 1.35 11.23
N ILE A 62 4.69 0.25 10.56
CA ILE A 62 3.50 -0.59 10.78
C ILE A 62 3.86 -1.81 11.63
N ASP A 63 2.88 -2.35 12.34
CA ASP A 63 3.07 -3.54 13.14
C ASP A 63 3.02 -4.84 12.30
N ASP A 64 3.56 -5.92 12.87
CA ASP A 64 3.60 -7.23 12.22
C ASP A 64 2.21 -7.80 11.95
N GLU A 65 1.24 -7.49 12.79
CA GLU A 65 -0.15 -7.94 12.61
C GLU A 65 -0.74 -7.39 11.32
N LEU A 66 -0.53 -6.11 11.04
CA LEU A 66 -1.00 -5.49 9.80
C LEU A 66 -0.33 -6.11 8.58
N VAL A 67 0.98 -6.38 8.66
CA VAL A 67 1.71 -7.07 7.60
C VAL A 67 1.13 -8.46 7.35
N ASP A 68 0.91 -9.24 8.39
CA ASP A 68 0.39 -10.62 8.27
C ASP A 68 -1.01 -10.65 7.66
N LEU A 69 -1.86 -9.65 7.93
CA LEU A 69 -3.22 -9.57 7.40
C LEU A 69 -3.28 -9.16 5.92
N TYR A 70 -2.39 -8.27 5.48
CA TYR A 70 -2.56 -7.59 4.18
C TYR A 70 -1.40 -7.76 3.20
N ARG A 71 -0.36 -8.51 3.54
CA ARG A 71 0.73 -8.79 2.60
C ARG A 71 0.27 -9.62 1.41
N LYS A 72 1.05 -9.61 0.34
CA LYS A 72 0.83 -10.42 -0.85
C LYS A 72 0.57 -11.89 -0.49
N GLY A 73 -0.40 -12.50 -1.14
CA GLY A 73 -0.80 -13.89 -0.91
C GLY A 73 -1.84 -14.08 0.18
N THR A 74 -2.21 -13.01 0.88
CA THR A 74 -3.31 -13.05 1.85
C THR A 74 -4.63 -12.65 1.21
N LYS A 75 -5.72 -12.87 1.93
CA LYS A 75 -7.07 -12.46 1.57
C LYS A 75 -7.87 -12.15 2.84
N PRO A 76 -9.00 -11.41 2.73
CA PRO A 76 -9.84 -11.12 3.89
C PRO A 76 -10.21 -12.38 4.67
N ILE A 77 -10.17 -12.30 6.01
CA ILE A 77 -10.39 -13.42 6.92
C ILE A 77 -11.88 -13.67 7.26
N GLY A 78 -12.81 -13.02 6.56
CA GLY A 78 -14.25 -13.21 6.71
C GLY A 78 -14.91 -12.40 7.82
N SER A 79 -14.14 -11.64 8.62
CA SER A 79 -14.66 -10.68 9.61
C SER A 79 -14.36 -9.25 9.19
N THR A 80 -15.27 -8.33 9.54
CA THR A 80 -15.04 -6.90 9.32
C THR A 80 -13.96 -6.41 10.28
N PRO A 81 -12.95 -5.65 9.80
CA PRO A 81 -11.97 -5.04 10.67
C PRO A 81 -12.59 -4.13 11.73
N SER A 82 -11.92 -3.96 12.86
CA SER A 82 -12.38 -3.09 13.93
C SER A 82 -12.36 -1.61 13.48
N VAL A 83 -13.19 -0.79 14.13
CA VAL A 83 -13.20 0.67 13.91
C VAL A 83 -11.80 1.26 14.14
N ILE A 84 -11.07 0.76 15.14
CA ILE A 84 -9.70 1.19 15.45
C ILE A 84 -8.75 0.87 14.29
N GLU A 85 -8.80 -0.35 13.76
CA GLU A 85 -7.96 -0.72 12.62
C GLU A 85 -8.30 0.11 11.38
N ILE A 86 -9.58 0.29 11.07
CA ILE A 86 -10.01 1.10 9.92
C ILE A 86 -9.48 2.52 10.03
N GLY A 87 -9.60 3.16 11.20
CA GLY A 87 -9.07 4.49 11.46
C GLY A 87 -7.55 4.55 11.28
N LYS A 88 -6.83 3.54 11.78
CA LYS A 88 -5.38 3.43 11.64
C LYS A 88 -4.96 3.29 10.17
N VAL A 89 -5.64 2.46 9.39
CA VAL A 89 -5.36 2.29 7.96
C VAL A 89 -5.59 3.59 7.19
N LYS A 90 -6.69 4.30 7.47
CA LYS A 90 -6.96 5.61 6.85
C LYS A 90 -5.87 6.62 7.16
N ASP A 91 -5.40 6.70 8.39
CA ASP A 91 -4.31 7.59 8.79
C ASP A 91 -2.99 7.21 8.12
N LEU A 92 -2.68 5.91 8.04
CA LEU A 92 -1.45 5.40 7.44
C LEU A 92 -1.36 5.68 5.94
N LEU A 93 -2.47 5.87 5.24
CA LEU A 93 -2.44 6.27 3.82
C LEU A 93 -1.54 7.49 3.60
N PHE A 94 -1.58 8.45 4.52
CA PHE A 94 -0.83 9.69 4.40
C PHE A 94 0.39 9.74 5.33
N THR A 95 0.27 9.31 6.58
CA THR A 95 1.38 9.36 7.53
C THR A 95 2.54 8.46 7.13
N ALA A 96 2.26 7.28 6.57
CA ALA A 96 3.31 6.39 6.07
C ALA A 96 4.02 6.97 4.84
N LEU A 97 3.28 7.67 3.99
CA LEU A 97 3.86 8.33 2.81
C LEU A 97 4.68 9.56 3.19
N ASP A 98 4.16 10.38 4.11
CA ASP A 98 4.87 11.57 4.60
C ASP A 98 6.19 11.16 5.29
N GLN A 99 6.17 10.07 6.06
CA GLN A 99 7.38 9.54 6.69
C GLN A 99 8.37 9.01 5.65
N LEU A 100 7.90 8.31 4.62
CA LEU A 100 8.75 7.83 3.54
C LEU A 100 9.47 8.98 2.83
N GLU A 101 8.74 10.03 2.48
CA GLU A 101 9.31 11.21 1.81
C GLU A 101 10.35 11.90 2.70
N LYS A 102 10.05 12.06 3.99
CA LYS A 102 10.98 12.61 4.97
C LYS A 102 12.24 11.76 5.08
N ASP A 103 12.11 10.46 5.28
CA ASP A 103 13.23 9.54 5.44
C ASP A 103 14.09 9.46 4.19
N TYR A 104 13.46 9.50 3.01
CA TYR A 104 14.19 9.58 1.74
C TYR A 104 15.02 10.87 1.65
N ASN A 105 14.41 12.01 1.93
CA ASN A 105 15.09 13.31 1.87
C ASN A 105 16.21 13.45 2.91
N GLU A 106 16.08 12.78 4.05
CA GLU A 106 17.11 12.75 5.11
C GLU A 106 18.20 11.70 4.87
N GLY A 107 18.12 10.91 3.80
CA GLY A 107 19.14 9.94 3.42
C GLY A 107 19.15 8.65 4.26
N LEU A 108 18.01 8.25 4.80
CA LEU A 108 17.91 7.03 5.61
C LEU A 108 18.26 5.76 4.83
N PHE A 109 17.90 5.70 3.55
CA PHE A 109 17.96 4.49 2.74
C PHE A 109 19.35 4.33 2.09
N THR A 110 20.32 3.82 2.84
CA THR A 110 21.72 3.64 2.39
C THR A 110 22.00 2.28 1.78
N ASN A 111 21.14 1.29 2.04
CA ASN A 111 21.26 -0.08 1.55
C ASN A 111 19.94 -0.52 0.91
N TYR A 112 20.03 -1.47 -0.02
CA TYR A 112 18.85 -2.09 -0.60
C TYR A 112 19.15 -3.53 -1.01
N SER A 113 18.34 -4.48 -0.52
CA SER A 113 18.42 -5.88 -0.92
C SER A 113 17.66 -6.08 -2.22
N ALA A 114 18.35 -6.51 -3.27
CA ALA A 114 17.73 -6.75 -4.57
C ALA A 114 16.50 -7.67 -4.45
N TYR A 115 15.43 -7.30 -5.12
CA TYR A 115 14.15 -7.99 -5.08
C TYR A 115 13.55 -8.12 -6.47
N GLU A 116 13.26 -9.36 -6.88
CA GLU A 116 12.55 -9.63 -8.13
C GLU A 116 11.04 -9.59 -7.89
N THR A 117 10.38 -8.63 -8.53
CA THR A 117 8.92 -8.47 -8.42
C THR A 117 8.19 -9.47 -9.31
N SER A 118 6.96 -9.82 -8.95
CA SER A 118 6.09 -10.61 -9.83
C SER A 118 5.67 -9.88 -11.11
N PHE A 119 5.95 -8.57 -11.19
CA PHE A 119 5.72 -7.75 -12.37
C PHE A 119 6.80 -7.96 -13.46
N GLY A 120 7.93 -8.62 -13.10
CA GLY A 120 9.03 -8.90 -14.03
C GLY A 120 10.18 -7.89 -13.97
N LEU A 121 10.19 -7.04 -12.96
CA LEU A 121 11.29 -6.10 -12.69
C LEU A 121 12.07 -6.53 -11.45
N THR A 122 13.39 -6.40 -11.50
CA THR A 122 14.26 -6.52 -10.32
C THR A 122 14.55 -5.13 -9.78
N LEU A 123 14.21 -4.89 -8.52
CA LEU A 123 14.49 -3.64 -7.82
C LEU A 123 15.83 -3.73 -7.11
N THR A 124 16.69 -2.74 -7.28
CA THR A 124 18.04 -2.72 -6.69
C THR A 124 18.33 -1.47 -5.86
N SER A 125 17.37 -0.53 -5.79
CA SER A 125 17.53 0.71 -5.03
C SER A 125 16.21 1.19 -4.47
N ILE A 126 16.28 2.09 -3.49
CA ILE A 126 15.09 2.75 -2.93
C ILE A 126 14.34 3.57 -3.99
N GLU A 127 15.05 4.21 -4.92
CA GLU A 127 14.45 4.98 -6.01
C GLU A 127 13.61 4.08 -6.92
N GLU A 128 14.15 2.91 -7.26
CA GLU A 128 13.42 1.91 -8.05
C GLU A 128 12.22 1.36 -7.29
N ALA A 129 12.36 1.15 -5.97
CA ALA A 129 11.26 0.70 -5.13
C ALA A 129 10.12 1.73 -5.08
N ILE A 130 10.43 3.00 -4.89
CA ILE A 130 9.43 4.08 -4.88
C ILE A 130 8.76 4.21 -6.25
N SER A 131 9.53 4.14 -7.31
CA SER A 131 9.01 4.17 -8.68
C SER A 131 8.06 3.00 -8.94
N PHE A 132 8.47 1.79 -8.60
CA PHE A 132 7.64 0.60 -8.77
C PHE A 132 6.39 0.66 -7.88
N ASN A 133 6.50 1.19 -6.68
CA ASN A 133 5.34 1.34 -5.79
C ASN A 133 4.23 2.22 -6.41
N ASN A 134 4.60 3.23 -7.21
CA ASN A 134 3.62 4.00 -7.99
C ASN A 134 2.84 3.12 -8.97
N ILE A 135 3.53 2.25 -9.69
CA ILE A 135 2.89 1.29 -10.62
C ILE A 135 1.98 0.34 -9.83
N HIS A 136 2.46 -0.21 -8.74
CA HIS A 136 1.74 -1.15 -7.89
C HIS A 136 0.44 -0.54 -7.35
N GLU A 137 0.50 0.64 -6.77
CA GLU A 137 -0.69 1.31 -6.23
C GLU A 137 -1.67 1.73 -7.34
N GLY A 138 -1.15 2.13 -8.51
CA GLY A 138 -1.97 2.42 -9.69
C GLY A 138 -2.75 1.20 -10.18
N ILE A 139 -2.11 0.01 -10.19
CA ILE A 139 -2.78 -1.25 -10.54
C ILE A 139 -3.89 -1.55 -9.53
N HIS A 140 -3.62 -1.45 -8.23
CA HIS A 140 -4.63 -1.69 -7.20
C HIS A 140 -5.77 -0.68 -7.27
N PHE A 141 -5.50 0.58 -7.55
CA PHE A 141 -6.56 1.56 -7.77
C PHE A 141 -7.43 1.21 -8.99
N GLY A 142 -6.83 0.71 -10.06
CA GLY A 142 -7.57 0.17 -11.21
C GLY A 142 -8.50 -0.99 -10.83
N TYR A 143 -8.04 -1.90 -9.94
CA TYR A 143 -8.90 -2.95 -9.39
C TYR A 143 -10.08 -2.38 -8.62
N LEU A 144 -9.88 -1.37 -7.78
CA LEU A 144 -10.97 -0.73 -7.05
C LEU A 144 -12.06 -0.21 -7.98
N LEU A 145 -11.66 0.47 -9.06
CA LEU A 145 -12.58 1.00 -10.04
C LEU A 145 -13.37 -0.11 -10.74
N ALA A 146 -12.74 -1.24 -11.01
CA ALA A 146 -13.39 -2.39 -11.66
C ALA A 146 -14.35 -3.14 -10.72
N MET A 147 -14.04 -3.21 -9.42
CA MET A 147 -14.81 -3.95 -8.41
C MET A 147 -16.26 -3.45 -8.25
N VAL A 148 -16.52 -2.20 -8.56
CA VAL A 148 -17.85 -1.57 -8.36
C VAL A 148 -18.69 -1.47 -9.62
N LYS A 149 -18.21 -1.98 -10.72
CA LYS A 149 -18.93 -1.97 -12.01
C LYS A 149 -19.91 -3.12 -12.19
#